data_1f7d9b1707f5f22395af7017fcf7e55a
#
_entry.id   1f7d9b1707f5f22395af7017fcf7e55a
#
_cell.length_a   1.000
_cell.length_b   1.000
_cell.length_c   1.000
_cell.angle_alpha   90.00
_cell.angle_beta   90.00
_cell.angle_gamma   90.00
#
_symmetry.space_group_name_H-M   'P 1'
#
loop_
_entity.id
_entity.type
_entity.pdbx_description
1 polymer ?
#
loop_
_entity_poly.entity_id
_entity_poly.type
_entity_poly.pdbx_seq_one_letter_code
_entity_poly.pdbx_strand_id
1 'polypeptide(L)'
;MSELTKPLEMAGKNGRPRVVIVGAGFGGLHAAKALRNLPVDITVLDRKNHHTFQPLLYQVALAVLSPADIAQPIRSILRSQPNTEVLMDEVTAIDVQSRRLTVASGTVIPYDYVVIATGSTHSYFGKNEWAPLAPGLKTIEDATEIRRRVLLAFELAERQMQEQGWHPPLNFVIIGGGPTGVELAGAISDITKLYMRHDFRHIDPTKARVMILDNGPRVLAAYPEDLSAKAERQLHNLGVEVHTGTHVDNVGPGWVEANGNRIEAAVVLWAAGVQASPLGKMLGSPVDKRGCVIVDSNLNPPGLPEVFVIGDLAHFEENGHQVPGVAQPAMQMGDHIGKMISADINRKPRPPFHYFDKGDMATIGRVAAVAKVEWPFHAHLSGFPAWITWIAVHIFFLIGFRNRLAVLSQWMWQYFTFTRSARLITGDQRLPGWENHLNTGPNVEEENTRATAQVR
;
A
#
# COMPACT_ATOMS: atom_id res chain seq x y z
N MET A 1 2.86 30.55 -39.40
CA MET A 1 1.54 31.12 -39.13
C MET A 1 0.89 30.21 -38.12
N SER A 2 0.84 30.65 -36.88
CA SER A 2 0.32 29.87 -35.74
C SER A 2 -1.19 29.79 -35.85
N GLU A 3 -1.73 28.56 -35.95
CA GLU A 3 -3.12 28.32 -35.67
C GLU A 3 -3.37 28.61 -34.18
N LEU A 4 -3.91 29.81 -33.91
CA LEU A 4 -4.47 30.17 -32.63
C LEU A 4 -5.58 29.17 -32.30
N THR A 5 -5.33 28.30 -31.33
CA THR A 5 -6.33 27.45 -30.73
C THR A 5 -7.57 28.25 -30.37
N LYS A 6 -8.71 27.91 -30.97
CA LYS A 6 -10.03 28.50 -30.60
C LYS A 6 -10.19 28.39 -29.07
N PRO A 7 -10.67 29.46 -28.41
CA PRO A 7 -11.03 29.37 -27.01
C PRO A 7 -12.09 28.28 -26.85
N LEU A 8 -11.84 27.29 -26.02
CA LEU A 8 -12.85 26.32 -25.64
C LEU A 8 -14.03 27.03 -24.99
N GLU A 9 -15.25 26.71 -25.42
CA GLU A 9 -16.45 27.02 -24.67
C GLU A 9 -16.36 26.34 -23.30
N MET A 10 -15.94 27.09 -22.29
CA MET A 10 -15.87 26.63 -20.91
C MET A 10 -17.32 26.54 -20.38
N ALA A 11 -17.85 25.34 -20.30
CA ALA A 11 -19.24 25.09 -19.95
C ALA A 11 -19.39 24.33 -18.62
N GLY A 12 -18.74 24.86 -17.58
CA GLY A 12 -19.07 24.52 -16.18
C GLY A 12 -20.27 25.38 -15.70
N LYS A 13 -20.81 25.10 -14.54
CA LYS A 13 -21.83 25.95 -13.89
C LYS A 13 -21.25 27.37 -13.78
N ASN A 14 -21.93 28.33 -14.36
CA ASN A 14 -21.50 29.76 -14.39
C ASN A 14 -20.20 30.06 -15.18
N GLY A 15 -19.88 29.31 -16.23
CA GLY A 15 -18.68 29.56 -17.07
C GLY A 15 -17.34 29.29 -16.40
N ARG A 16 -17.31 28.52 -15.30
CA ARG A 16 -16.08 28.13 -14.61
C ARG A 16 -15.43 26.91 -15.28
N PRO A 17 -14.10 26.78 -15.28
CA PRO A 17 -13.43 25.55 -15.73
C PRO A 17 -13.84 24.35 -14.90
N ARG A 18 -14.07 23.23 -15.57
CA ARG A 18 -14.34 21.93 -14.94
C ARG A 18 -13.02 21.18 -14.70
N VAL A 19 -12.72 20.90 -13.45
CA VAL A 19 -11.57 20.12 -13.06
C VAL A 19 -12.04 18.75 -12.56
N VAL A 20 -11.69 17.69 -13.29
CA VAL A 20 -12.00 16.32 -12.86
C VAL A 20 -10.76 15.69 -12.25
N ILE A 21 -10.87 15.19 -11.02
CA ILE A 21 -9.79 14.50 -10.29
C ILE A 21 -10.15 13.03 -10.18
N VAL A 22 -9.33 12.16 -10.77
CA VAL A 22 -9.52 10.71 -10.75
C VAL A 22 -8.60 10.09 -9.69
N GLY A 23 -9.21 9.58 -8.62
CA GLY A 23 -8.53 9.07 -7.44
C GLY A 23 -8.44 10.08 -6.30
N ALA A 24 -8.96 9.71 -5.12
CA ALA A 24 -8.89 10.50 -3.88
C ALA A 24 -7.87 9.94 -2.88
N GLY A 25 -6.76 9.39 -3.39
CA GLY A 25 -5.57 9.08 -2.62
C GLY A 25 -4.86 10.34 -2.12
N PHE A 26 -3.60 10.23 -1.73
CA PHE A 26 -2.83 11.38 -1.24
C PHE A 26 -2.78 12.54 -2.26
N GLY A 27 -2.41 12.25 -3.50
CA GLY A 27 -2.28 13.28 -4.52
C GLY A 27 -3.61 13.95 -4.88
N GLY A 28 -4.64 13.15 -5.19
CA GLY A 28 -5.93 13.68 -5.61
C GLY A 28 -6.67 14.47 -4.52
N LEU A 29 -6.58 14.02 -3.27
CA LEU A 29 -7.16 14.75 -2.15
C LEU A 29 -6.46 16.10 -1.91
N HIS A 30 -5.12 16.14 -2.04
CA HIS A 30 -4.34 17.38 -1.95
C HIS A 30 -4.68 18.33 -3.11
N ALA A 31 -4.80 17.81 -4.35
CA ALA A 31 -5.22 18.59 -5.50
C ALA A 31 -6.61 19.21 -5.30
N ALA A 32 -7.59 18.41 -4.84
CA ALA A 32 -8.92 18.92 -4.52
C ALA A 32 -8.88 20.06 -3.49
N LYS A 33 -8.12 19.91 -2.42
CA LYS A 33 -7.95 20.94 -1.38
C LYS A 33 -7.24 22.19 -1.89
N ALA A 34 -6.20 22.04 -2.72
CA ALA A 34 -5.46 23.16 -3.29
C ALA A 34 -6.31 24.03 -4.24
N LEU A 35 -7.33 23.44 -4.86
CA LEU A 35 -8.27 24.10 -5.76
C LEU A 35 -9.47 24.74 -5.03
N ARG A 36 -9.58 24.59 -3.72
CA ARG A 36 -10.75 24.99 -2.91
C ARG A 36 -11.23 26.42 -3.16
N ASN A 37 -10.31 27.37 -3.27
CA ASN A 37 -10.61 28.79 -3.35
C ASN A 37 -10.50 29.36 -4.77
N LEU A 38 -10.29 28.49 -5.77
CA LEU A 38 -10.23 28.91 -7.17
C LEU A 38 -11.63 28.92 -7.79
N PRO A 39 -11.85 29.76 -8.81
CA PRO A 39 -13.12 29.84 -9.53
C PRO A 39 -13.25 28.67 -10.53
N VAL A 40 -13.26 27.44 -10.03
CA VAL A 40 -13.39 26.19 -10.78
C VAL A 40 -14.49 25.32 -10.18
N ASP A 41 -15.08 24.45 -10.99
CA ASP A 41 -15.98 23.39 -10.55
C ASP A 41 -15.21 22.06 -10.52
N ILE A 42 -15.16 21.41 -9.35
CA ILE A 42 -14.35 20.22 -9.12
C ILE A 42 -15.25 18.98 -9.01
N THR A 43 -14.92 17.94 -9.77
CA THR A 43 -15.50 16.61 -9.60
C THR A 43 -14.41 15.64 -9.19
N VAL A 44 -14.53 15.06 -8.00
CA VAL A 44 -13.63 14.00 -7.51
C VAL A 44 -14.27 12.66 -7.77
N LEU A 45 -13.60 11.81 -8.56
CA LEU A 45 -14.01 10.45 -8.89
C LEU A 45 -13.12 9.46 -8.15
N ASP A 46 -13.70 8.55 -7.40
CA ASP A 46 -12.99 7.42 -6.81
C ASP A 46 -13.88 6.18 -6.78
N ARG A 47 -13.32 5.02 -7.04
CA ARG A 47 -14.02 3.73 -6.94
C ARG A 47 -14.36 3.33 -5.50
N LYS A 48 -13.72 3.98 -4.51
CA LYS A 48 -13.98 3.84 -3.08
C LYS A 48 -14.66 5.10 -2.54
N ASN A 49 -15.43 4.96 -1.48
CA ASN A 49 -16.04 6.10 -0.81
C ASN A 49 -15.13 6.77 0.22
N HIS A 50 -13.90 6.25 0.42
CA HIS A 50 -13.00 6.67 1.49
C HIS A 50 -11.55 6.84 1.03
N HIS A 51 -10.88 7.80 1.64
CA HIS A 51 -9.43 7.95 1.63
C HIS A 51 -8.82 7.03 2.67
N THR A 52 -7.75 6.32 2.32
CA THR A 52 -6.99 5.43 3.21
C THR A 52 -5.62 6.00 3.49
N PHE A 53 -5.25 6.10 4.77
CA PHE A 53 -3.90 6.46 5.18
C PHE A 53 -2.98 5.23 5.11
N GLN A 54 -2.47 4.95 3.91
CA GLN A 54 -1.72 3.73 3.58
C GLN A 54 -0.52 3.44 4.49
N PRO A 55 0.25 4.42 5.02
CA PRO A 55 1.37 4.12 5.92
C PRO A 55 0.99 3.33 7.18
N LEU A 56 -0.27 3.34 7.60
CA LEU A 56 -0.75 2.55 8.73
C LEU A 56 -1.52 1.28 8.33
N LEU A 57 -1.51 0.92 7.06
CA LEU A 57 -2.29 -0.20 6.54
C LEU A 57 -1.81 -1.56 7.09
N TYR A 58 -0.49 -1.73 7.29
CA TYR A 58 0.07 -2.93 7.91
C TYR A 58 -0.44 -3.12 9.35
N GLN A 59 -0.73 -2.05 10.07
CA GLN A 59 -1.33 -2.11 11.41
C GLN A 59 -2.77 -2.61 11.38
N VAL A 60 -3.51 -2.28 10.33
CA VAL A 60 -4.83 -2.88 10.09
C VAL A 60 -4.67 -4.36 9.76
N ALA A 61 -3.74 -4.72 8.90
CA ALA A 61 -3.46 -6.11 8.55
C ALA A 61 -3.08 -6.99 9.75
N LEU A 62 -2.41 -6.43 10.75
CA LEU A 62 -1.95 -7.17 11.93
C LEU A 62 -2.73 -6.83 13.22
N ALA A 63 -3.99 -6.41 13.06
CA ALA A 63 -4.95 -6.21 14.15
C ALA A 63 -4.51 -5.19 15.23
N VAL A 64 -3.59 -4.27 14.91
CA VAL A 64 -3.23 -3.13 15.78
C VAL A 64 -4.32 -2.07 15.73
N LEU A 65 -4.82 -1.77 14.53
CA LEU A 65 -5.83 -0.74 14.26
C LEU A 65 -7.06 -1.33 13.55
N SER A 66 -8.19 -0.66 13.74
CA SER A 66 -9.39 -0.92 12.93
C SER A 66 -9.29 -0.21 11.58
N PRO A 67 -9.93 -0.72 10.51
CA PRO A 67 -10.01 -0.02 9.22
C PRO A 67 -10.47 1.43 9.33
N ALA A 68 -11.46 1.71 10.19
CA ALA A 68 -12.02 3.05 10.40
C ALA A 68 -11.06 4.04 11.06
N ASP A 69 -9.99 3.57 11.70
CA ASP A 69 -9.00 4.43 12.35
C ASP A 69 -8.09 5.13 11.33
N ILE A 70 -7.91 4.51 10.15
CA ILE A 70 -7.02 5.00 9.08
C ILE A 70 -7.77 5.38 7.80
N ALA A 71 -9.07 5.16 7.73
CA ALA A 71 -9.90 5.50 6.58
C ALA A 71 -10.96 6.54 6.96
N GLN A 72 -11.21 7.48 6.04
CA GLN A 72 -12.21 8.51 6.23
C GLN A 72 -13.01 8.74 4.95
N PRO A 73 -14.36 8.86 5.00
CA PRO A 73 -15.17 9.11 3.83
C PRO A 73 -14.76 10.39 3.10
N ILE A 74 -14.52 10.32 1.79
CA ILE A 74 -14.07 11.44 0.96
C ILE A 74 -15.05 12.62 1.05
N ARG A 75 -16.35 12.33 1.00
CA ARG A 75 -17.39 13.37 1.15
C ARG A 75 -17.30 14.11 2.49
N SER A 76 -16.93 13.39 3.57
CA SER A 76 -16.75 14.00 4.89
C SER A 76 -15.52 14.91 4.94
N ILE A 77 -14.44 14.54 4.26
CA ILE A 77 -13.20 15.32 4.18
C ILE A 77 -13.45 16.63 3.40
N LEU A 78 -14.21 16.58 2.30
CA LEU A 78 -14.41 17.68 1.37
C LEU A 78 -15.73 18.44 1.60
N ARG A 79 -16.54 18.09 2.60
CA ARG A 79 -17.89 18.65 2.85
C ARG A 79 -17.94 20.18 2.96
N SER A 80 -16.86 20.80 3.44
CA SER A 80 -16.78 22.26 3.61
C SER A 80 -16.28 22.99 2.37
N GLN A 81 -16.14 22.28 1.24
CA GLN A 81 -15.63 22.82 -0.01
C GLN A 81 -16.77 22.92 -1.03
N PRO A 82 -17.37 24.13 -1.21
CA PRO A 82 -18.63 24.29 -1.95
C PRO A 82 -18.49 24.09 -3.46
N ASN A 83 -17.28 24.23 -4.00
CA ASN A 83 -16.99 24.03 -5.42
C ASN A 83 -16.62 22.58 -5.77
N THR A 84 -16.90 21.61 -4.88
CA THR A 84 -16.47 20.22 -5.07
C THR A 84 -17.64 19.25 -4.96
N GLU A 85 -17.81 18.43 -5.98
CA GLU A 85 -18.66 17.24 -5.98
C GLU A 85 -17.81 15.98 -5.89
N VAL A 86 -18.32 14.94 -5.22
CA VAL A 86 -17.66 13.64 -5.12
C VAL A 86 -18.56 12.60 -5.74
N LEU A 87 -18.03 11.80 -6.66
CA LEU A 87 -18.73 10.68 -7.28
C LEU A 87 -17.97 9.38 -6.96
N MET A 88 -18.67 8.38 -6.44
CA MET A 88 -18.12 7.04 -6.27
C MET A 88 -18.42 6.25 -7.54
N ASP A 89 -17.42 6.18 -8.42
CA ASP A 89 -17.48 5.43 -9.67
C ASP A 89 -16.06 5.11 -10.15
N GLU A 90 -15.94 4.21 -11.12
CA GLU A 90 -14.66 3.80 -11.72
C GLU A 90 -14.54 4.36 -13.15
N VAL A 91 -13.44 5.04 -13.44
CA VAL A 91 -13.13 5.50 -14.80
C VAL A 91 -12.68 4.31 -15.64
N THR A 92 -13.39 4.04 -16.72
CA THR A 92 -13.16 2.92 -17.64
C THR A 92 -12.55 3.33 -18.97
N ALA A 93 -12.69 4.62 -19.35
CA ALA A 93 -12.07 5.14 -20.56
C ALA A 93 -11.76 6.63 -20.44
N ILE A 94 -10.70 7.08 -21.12
CA ILE A 94 -10.27 8.48 -21.21
C ILE A 94 -10.16 8.84 -22.70
N ASP A 95 -10.99 9.77 -23.16
CA ASP A 95 -10.86 10.38 -24.48
C ASP A 95 -10.22 11.76 -24.32
N VAL A 96 -8.91 11.81 -24.57
CA VAL A 96 -8.12 13.04 -24.44
C VAL A 96 -8.46 14.07 -25.54
N GLN A 97 -8.90 13.61 -26.72
CA GLN A 97 -9.20 14.48 -27.86
C GLN A 97 -10.50 15.24 -27.65
N SER A 98 -11.55 14.55 -27.21
CA SER A 98 -12.85 15.17 -26.90
C SER A 98 -12.96 15.65 -25.44
N ARG A 99 -11.93 15.46 -24.62
CA ARG A 99 -11.85 15.82 -23.21
C ARG A 99 -13.01 15.26 -22.38
N ARG A 100 -13.16 13.93 -22.43
CA ARG A 100 -14.23 13.21 -21.76
C ARG A 100 -13.70 11.97 -21.05
N LEU A 101 -14.26 11.70 -19.89
CA LEU A 101 -14.09 10.45 -19.16
C LEU A 101 -15.37 9.63 -19.25
N THR A 102 -15.26 8.33 -19.43
CA THR A 102 -16.37 7.39 -19.26
C THR A 102 -16.18 6.63 -17.97
N VAL A 103 -17.22 6.51 -17.17
CA VAL A 103 -17.21 5.74 -15.92
C VAL A 103 -18.02 4.46 -16.06
N ALA A 104 -17.87 3.51 -15.12
CA ALA A 104 -18.45 2.18 -15.18
C ALA A 104 -19.99 2.20 -15.23
N SER A 105 -20.64 3.21 -14.64
CA SER A 105 -22.09 3.43 -14.78
C SER A 105 -22.54 3.84 -16.19
N GLY A 106 -21.61 4.04 -17.12
CA GLY A 106 -21.89 4.54 -18.49
C GLY A 106 -22.00 6.05 -18.62
N THR A 107 -21.88 6.80 -17.51
CA THR A 107 -21.92 8.27 -17.54
C THR A 107 -20.65 8.81 -18.21
N VAL A 108 -20.83 9.83 -19.04
CA VAL A 108 -19.73 10.58 -19.70
C VAL A 108 -19.54 11.92 -19.00
N ILE A 109 -18.33 12.16 -18.50
CA ILE A 109 -17.98 13.36 -17.73
C ILE A 109 -17.02 14.22 -18.55
N PRO A 110 -17.43 15.40 -19.02
CA PRO A 110 -16.55 16.31 -19.72
C PRO A 110 -15.66 17.08 -18.74
N TYR A 111 -14.43 17.44 -19.18
CA TYR A 111 -13.50 18.23 -18.40
C TYR A 111 -12.80 19.30 -19.21
N ASP A 112 -12.36 20.36 -18.54
CA ASP A 112 -11.43 21.35 -19.08
C ASP A 112 -10.00 21.03 -18.60
N TYR A 113 -9.88 20.49 -17.36
CA TYR A 113 -8.68 19.92 -16.82
C TYR A 113 -8.99 18.56 -16.19
N VAL A 114 -8.07 17.61 -16.34
CA VAL A 114 -8.15 16.32 -15.64
C VAL A 114 -6.86 16.04 -14.86
N VAL A 115 -7.00 15.60 -13.62
CA VAL A 115 -5.90 15.17 -12.74
C VAL A 115 -6.03 13.67 -12.51
N ILE A 116 -5.11 12.89 -13.05
CA ILE A 116 -5.07 11.43 -12.89
C ILE A 116 -4.16 11.10 -11.70
N ALA A 117 -4.78 10.71 -10.58
CA ALA A 117 -4.13 10.45 -9.29
C ALA A 117 -4.42 9.03 -8.77
N THR A 118 -4.48 8.05 -9.68
CA THR A 118 -4.95 6.69 -9.38
C THR A 118 -3.90 5.79 -8.76
N GLY A 119 -2.68 6.30 -8.55
CA GLY A 119 -1.63 5.62 -7.83
C GLY A 119 -1.12 4.35 -8.52
N SER A 120 -0.76 3.36 -7.70
CA SER A 120 -0.18 2.09 -8.13
C SER A 120 -0.96 0.90 -7.56
N THR A 121 -0.78 -0.27 -8.18
CA THR A 121 -1.31 -1.56 -7.76
C THR A 121 -0.19 -2.58 -7.59
N HIS A 122 -0.51 -3.80 -7.15
CA HIS A 122 0.48 -4.88 -7.03
C HIS A 122 1.01 -5.29 -8.40
N SER A 123 2.29 -5.59 -8.45
CA SER A 123 2.94 -6.24 -9.59
C SER A 123 3.44 -7.61 -9.18
N TYR A 124 2.96 -8.62 -9.86
CA TYR A 124 3.44 -10.00 -9.71
C TYR A 124 4.42 -10.38 -10.83
N PHE A 125 4.99 -9.38 -11.51
CA PHE A 125 5.97 -9.57 -12.61
C PHE A 125 5.50 -10.53 -13.71
N GLY A 126 4.20 -10.46 -14.05
CA GLY A 126 3.55 -11.32 -15.05
C GLY A 126 2.94 -12.62 -14.49
N LYS A 127 3.21 -12.97 -13.23
CA LYS A 127 2.68 -14.14 -12.52
C LYS A 127 1.40 -13.81 -11.76
N ASN A 128 0.39 -13.31 -12.47
CA ASN A 128 -0.86 -12.85 -11.83
C ASN A 128 -1.64 -13.96 -11.12
N GLU A 129 -1.38 -15.22 -11.45
CA GLU A 129 -1.89 -16.42 -10.76
C GLU A 129 -1.44 -16.52 -9.30
N TRP A 130 -0.38 -15.80 -8.91
CA TRP A 130 0.08 -15.75 -7.51
C TRP A 130 -0.79 -14.84 -6.63
N ALA A 131 -1.55 -13.90 -7.22
CA ALA A 131 -2.34 -12.93 -6.46
C ALA A 131 -3.30 -13.55 -5.44
N PRO A 132 -4.10 -14.58 -5.77
CA PRO A 132 -4.97 -15.24 -4.78
C PRO A 132 -4.20 -16.03 -3.73
N LEU A 133 -2.94 -16.41 -3.98
CA LEU A 133 -2.10 -17.20 -3.07
C LEU A 133 -1.28 -16.32 -2.13
N ALA A 134 -0.75 -15.22 -2.65
CA ALA A 134 0.10 -14.27 -1.92
C ALA A 134 -0.47 -12.84 -2.01
N PRO A 135 -1.44 -12.47 -1.16
CA PRO A 135 -2.01 -11.13 -1.19
C PRO A 135 -0.96 -10.06 -0.87
N GLY A 136 -1.03 -8.95 -1.60
CA GLY A 136 -0.26 -7.76 -1.30
C GLY A 136 -1.00 -6.81 -0.35
N LEU A 137 -0.46 -5.61 -0.10
CA LEU A 137 -1.01 -4.65 0.86
C LEU A 137 -1.09 -3.23 0.25
N LYS A 138 -2.25 -2.86 -0.28
CA LYS A 138 -2.54 -1.55 -0.86
C LYS A 138 -3.90 -0.97 -0.47
N THR A 139 -4.85 -1.82 -0.08
CA THR A 139 -6.24 -1.45 0.23
C THR A 139 -6.65 -1.97 1.61
N ILE A 140 -7.78 -1.46 2.12
CA ILE A 140 -8.38 -1.98 3.36
C ILE A 140 -8.77 -3.45 3.20
N GLU A 141 -9.26 -3.83 2.03
CA GLU A 141 -9.62 -5.20 1.70
C GLU A 141 -8.41 -6.14 1.77
N ASP A 142 -7.27 -5.70 1.20
CA ASP A 142 -6.01 -6.46 1.30
C ASP A 142 -5.58 -6.62 2.76
N ALA A 143 -5.65 -5.55 3.54
CA ALA A 143 -5.27 -5.58 4.96
C ALA A 143 -6.17 -6.53 5.77
N THR A 144 -7.48 -6.51 5.52
CA THR A 144 -8.41 -7.42 6.21
C THR A 144 -8.25 -8.86 5.76
N GLU A 145 -7.90 -9.10 4.48
CA GLU A 145 -7.57 -10.43 3.97
C GLU A 145 -6.28 -10.98 4.59
N ILE A 146 -5.22 -10.17 4.69
CA ILE A 146 -3.99 -10.56 5.38
C ILE A 146 -4.28 -10.88 6.85
N ARG A 147 -5.05 -10.03 7.55
CA ARG A 147 -5.49 -10.28 8.93
C ARG A 147 -6.18 -11.61 9.07
N ARG A 148 -7.16 -11.85 8.20
CA ARG A 148 -7.92 -13.10 8.17
C ARG A 148 -7.00 -14.30 8.05
N ARG A 149 -6.08 -14.30 7.06
CA ARG A 149 -5.16 -15.42 6.83
C ARG A 149 -4.22 -15.66 8.00
N VAL A 150 -3.60 -14.61 8.52
CA VAL A 150 -2.67 -14.72 9.64
C VAL A 150 -3.35 -15.30 10.88
N LEU A 151 -4.52 -14.77 11.25
CA LEU A 151 -5.24 -15.25 12.44
C LEU A 151 -5.82 -16.65 12.22
N LEU A 152 -6.39 -16.91 11.04
CA LEU A 152 -6.99 -18.22 10.71
C LEU A 152 -5.95 -19.35 10.73
N ALA A 153 -4.70 -19.09 10.34
CA ALA A 153 -3.64 -20.10 10.40
C ALA A 153 -3.46 -20.68 11.82
N PHE A 154 -3.56 -19.84 12.84
CA PHE A 154 -3.47 -20.29 14.25
C PHE A 154 -4.70 -21.06 14.70
N GLU A 155 -5.90 -20.63 14.31
CA GLU A 155 -7.16 -21.33 14.65
C GLU A 155 -7.20 -22.72 14.01
N LEU A 156 -6.75 -22.82 12.76
CA LEU A 156 -6.68 -24.11 12.06
C LEU A 156 -5.63 -25.03 12.69
N ALA A 157 -4.45 -24.50 13.08
CA ALA A 157 -3.40 -25.25 13.74
C ALA A 157 -3.84 -25.75 15.13
N GLU A 158 -4.52 -24.92 15.92
CA GLU A 158 -5.08 -25.28 17.24
C GLU A 158 -6.05 -26.46 17.10
N ARG A 159 -7.00 -26.34 16.18
CA ARG A 159 -7.98 -27.39 15.90
C ARG A 159 -7.33 -28.68 15.45
N GLN A 160 -6.40 -28.62 14.48
CA GLN A 160 -5.73 -29.79 13.95
C GLN A 160 -4.85 -30.48 15.01
N MET A 161 -4.15 -29.69 15.82
CA MET A 161 -3.36 -30.23 16.94
C MET A 161 -4.26 -30.94 17.96
N GLN A 162 -5.43 -30.37 18.27
CA GLN A 162 -6.40 -31.02 19.17
C GLN A 162 -6.99 -32.31 18.58
N GLU A 163 -7.35 -32.31 17.30
CA GLU A 163 -8.02 -33.45 16.65
C GLU A 163 -7.06 -34.56 16.25
N GLN A 164 -5.83 -34.24 15.81
CA GLN A 164 -4.91 -35.15 15.18
C GLN A 164 -3.56 -35.28 15.90
N GLY A 165 -3.28 -34.44 16.92
CA GLY A 165 -2.02 -34.43 17.65
C GLY A 165 -0.83 -33.80 16.90
N TRP A 166 -1.05 -33.19 15.74
CA TRP A 166 -0.04 -32.50 14.96
C TRP A 166 -0.65 -31.33 14.17
N HIS A 167 0.18 -30.40 13.68
CA HIS A 167 -0.19 -29.36 12.74
C HIS A 167 0.98 -29.04 11.80
N PRO A 168 0.72 -28.52 10.58
CA PRO A 168 1.77 -28.08 9.67
C PRO A 168 2.56 -26.90 10.27
N PRO A 169 3.82 -26.67 9.80
CA PRO A 169 4.62 -25.56 10.27
C PRO A 169 3.90 -24.21 10.06
N LEU A 170 3.83 -23.39 11.12
CA LEU A 170 3.31 -22.03 11.06
C LEU A 170 4.39 -21.08 10.53
N ASN A 171 4.72 -21.21 9.25
CA ASN A 171 5.68 -20.38 8.55
C ASN A 171 4.92 -19.24 7.85
N PHE A 172 5.29 -17.99 8.15
CA PHE A 172 4.79 -16.78 7.51
C PHE A 172 5.90 -16.25 6.60
N VAL A 173 5.66 -16.32 5.28
CA VAL A 173 6.65 -15.94 4.27
C VAL A 173 6.26 -14.61 3.66
N ILE A 174 7.12 -13.61 3.75
CA ILE A 174 6.97 -12.30 3.13
C ILE A 174 7.95 -12.20 1.97
N ILE A 175 7.43 -11.99 0.77
CA ILE A 175 8.22 -11.83 -0.44
C ILE A 175 8.43 -10.33 -0.67
N GLY A 176 9.68 -9.87 -0.53
CA GLY A 176 10.10 -8.47 -0.66
C GLY A 176 10.52 -7.84 0.67
N GLY A 177 11.73 -7.32 0.74
CA GLY A 177 12.38 -6.69 1.90
C GLY A 177 12.31 -5.15 1.88
N GLY A 178 11.37 -4.56 1.13
CA GLY A 178 11.08 -3.13 1.19
C GLY A 178 10.35 -2.72 2.48
N PRO A 179 9.98 -1.42 2.64
CA PRO A 179 9.31 -0.93 3.86
C PRO A 179 8.09 -1.75 4.26
N THR A 180 7.18 -2.05 3.33
CA THR A 180 5.97 -2.84 3.59
C THR A 180 6.32 -4.25 4.11
N GLY A 181 7.31 -4.92 3.50
CA GLY A 181 7.71 -6.26 3.93
C GLY A 181 8.33 -6.28 5.32
N VAL A 182 9.20 -5.32 5.61
CA VAL A 182 9.84 -5.15 6.92
C VAL A 182 8.80 -4.84 8.01
N GLU A 183 7.85 -3.96 7.74
CA GLU A 183 6.76 -3.60 8.66
C GLU A 183 5.83 -4.78 8.93
N LEU A 184 5.44 -5.53 7.88
CA LEU A 184 4.64 -6.74 8.02
C LEU A 184 5.37 -7.81 8.84
N ALA A 185 6.65 -8.08 8.54
CA ALA A 185 7.42 -9.08 9.24
C ALA A 185 7.58 -8.77 10.73
N GLY A 186 7.94 -7.53 11.06
CA GLY A 186 8.03 -7.06 12.44
C GLY A 186 6.69 -7.18 13.19
N ALA A 187 5.59 -6.78 12.53
CA ALA A 187 4.26 -6.83 13.14
C ALA A 187 3.70 -8.26 13.29
N ILE A 188 4.04 -9.21 12.38
CA ILE A 188 3.71 -10.64 12.53
C ILE A 188 4.53 -11.24 13.66
N SER A 189 5.82 -10.93 13.77
CA SER A 189 6.63 -11.41 14.89
C SER A 189 6.08 -10.93 16.23
N ASP A 190 5.67 -9.66 16.33
CA ASP A 190 5.05 -9.13 17.54
C ASP A 190 3.73 -9.85 17.89
N ILE A 191 2.84 -10.06 16.90
CA ILE A 191 1.55 -10.69 17.19
C ILE A 191 1.72 -12.14 17.67
N THR A 192 2.65 -12.87 17.09
CA THR A 192 2.92 -14.27 17.45
C THR A 192 3.61 -14.42 18.81
N LYS A 193 4.62 -13.60 19.09
CA LYS A 193 5.47 -13.75 20.26
C LYS A 193 5.00 -13.00 21.50
N LEU A 194 4.25 -11.92 21.32
CA LEU A 194 3.82 -11.08 22.45
C LEU A 194 2.32 -11.15 22.69
N TYR A 195 1.49 -11.02 21.64
CA TYR A 195 0.06 -10.78 21.81
C TYR A 195 -0.78 -12.06 21.81
N MET A 196 -0.37 -13.12 21.11
CA MET A 196 -1.11 -14.38 21.03
C MET A 196 -0.49 -15.49 21.89
N ARG A 197 0.59 -15.21 22.61
CA ARG A 197 1.39 -16.19 23.36
C ARG A 197 0.56 -17.08 24.30
N HIS A 198 -0.52 -16.57 24.86
CA HIS A 198 -1.33 -17.27 25.86
C HIS A 198 -2.79 -17.53 25.41
N ASP A 199 -3.10 -17.30 24.13
CA ASP A 199 -4.47 -17.44 23.64
C ASP A 199 -4.85 -18.91 23.34
N PHE A 200 -3.87 -19.72 22.93
CA PHE A 200 -4.05 -21.10 22.49
C PHE A 200 -3.68 -22.10 23.58
N ARG A 201 -4.24 -23.32 23.52
CA ARG A 201 -4.04 -24.37 24.51
C ARG A 201 -3.22 -25.54 24.01
N HIS A 202 -3.30 -25.85 22.71
CA HIS A 202 -2.68 -27.02 22.11
C HIS A 202 -1.44 -26.66 21.27
N ILE A 203 -1.34 -25.42 20.81
CA ILE A 203 -0.19 -24.91 20.07
C ILE A 203 0.54 -23.80 20.82
N ASP A 204 1.79 -23.60 20.48
CA ASP A 204 2.61 -22.47 20.96
C ASP A 204 2.86 -21.47 19.82
N PRO A 205 2.11 -20.34 19.76
CA PRO A 205 2.29 -19.35 18.71
C PRO A 205 3.70 -18.77 18.62
N THR A 206 4.48 -18.82 19.70
CA THR A 206 5.85 -18.28 19.72
C THR A 206 6.83 -19.09 18.85
N LYS A 207 6.46 -20.32 18.49
CA LYS A 207 7.23 -21.20 17.59
C LYS A 207 6.99 -20.89 16.11
N ALA A 208 6.05 -20.01 15.79
CA ALA A 208 5.83 -19.56 14.43
C ALA A 208 7.09 -18.87 13.87
N ARG A 209 7.44 -19.22 12.63
CA ARG A 209 8.58 -18.64 11.92
C ARG A 209 8.11 -17.53 11.00
N VAL A 210 8.82 -16.42 10.99
CA VAL A 210 8.56 -15.29 10.09
C VAL A 210 9.79 -15.10 9.22
N MET A 211 9.61 -15.16 7.90
CA MET A 211 10.70 -15.11 6.93
C MET A 211 10.46 -13.98 5.92
N ILE A 212 11.50 -13.21 5.63
CA ILE A 212 11.54 -12.30 4.48
C ILE A 212 12.42 -12.95 3.41
N LEU A 213 11.88 -13.08 2.20
CA LEU A 213 12.63 -13.49 1.01
C LEU A 213 12.79 -12.26 0.10
N ASP A 214 14.01 -11.83 -0.14
CA ASP A 214 14.30 -10.68 -1.01
C ASP A 214 15.40 -11.00 -2.01
N ASN A 215 15.16 -10.67 -3.29
CA ASN A 215 16.15 -10.87 -4.35
C ASN A 215 17.33 -9.89 -4.29
N GLY A 216 17.16 -8.75 -3.60
CA GLY A 216 18.19 -7.76 -3.41
C GLY A 216 19.27 -8.19 -2.40
N PRO A 217 20.41 -7.48 -2.36
CA PRO A 217 21.51 -7.81 -1.46
C PRO A 217 21.24 -7.44 0.01
N ARG A 218 20.20 -6.68 0.32
CA ARG A 218 19.86 -6.20 1.66
C ARG A 218 18.41 -5.74 1.74
N VAL A 219 17.80 -5.82 2.90
CA VAL A 219 16.48 -5.22 3.17
C VAL A 219 16.56 -3.69 3.12
N LEU A 220 15.45 -3.03 2.82
CA LEU A 220 15.38 -1.57 2.69
C LEU A 220 16.47 -1.03 1.74
N ALA A 221 16.65 -1.64 0.57
CA ALA A 221 17.74 -1.32 -0.37
C ALA A 221 17.78 0.17 -0.80
N ALA A 222 16.63 0.87 -0.76
CA ALA A 222 16.54 2.31 -1.04
C ALA A 222 17.04 3.20 0.11
N TYR A 223 17.25 2.65 1.30
CA TYR A 223 17.77 3.37 2.46
C TYR A 223 19.30 3.33 2.49
N PRO A 224 19.96 4.27 3.22
CA PRO A 224 21.39 4.18 3.50
C PRO A 224 21.79 2.83 4.09
N GLU A 225 22.99 2.35 3.75
CA GLU A 225 23.46 1.02 4.15
C GLU A 225 23.49 0.81 5.67
N ASP A 226 23.88 1.85 6.41
CA ASP A 226 23.88 1.80 7.87
C ASP A 226 22.49 1.61 8.47
N LEU A 227 21.45 2.23 7.86
CA LEU A 227 20.05 2.05 8.28
C LEU A 227 19.51 0.69 7.87
N SER A 228 19.86 0.19 6.68
CA SER A 228 19.53 -1.16 6.24
C SER A 228 20.11 -2.22 7.21
N ALA A 229 21.38 -2.13 7.56
CA ALA A 229 22.03 -3.03 8.51
C ALA A 229 21.43 -2.94 9.93
N LYS A 230 21.01 -1.75 10.36
CA LYS A 230 20.29 -1.57 11.64
C LYS A 230 18.91 -2.19 11.59
N ALA A 231 18.18 -2.07 10.48
CA ALA A 231 16.87 -2.69 10.28
C ALA A 231 16.96 -4.22 10.33
N GLU A 232 17.93 -4.80 9.63
CA GLU A 232 18.15 -6.24 9.63
C GLU A 232 18.46 -6.78 11.03
N ARG A 233 19.34 -6.10 11.80
CA ARG A 233 19.59 -6.47 13.21
C ARG A 233 18.34 -6.39 14.08
N GLN A 234 17.49 -5.38 13.87
CA GLN A 234 16.23 -5.25 14.60
C GLN A 234 15.26 -6.39 14.25
N LEU A 235 15.17 -6.77 12.97
CA LEU A 235 14.39 -7.92 12.51
C LEU A 235 14.88 -9.24 13.16
N HIS A 236 16.19 -9.47 13.16
CA HIS A 236 16.78 -10.65 13.83
C HIS A 236 16.49 -10.68 15.33
N ASN A 237 16.55 -9.54 16.01
CA ASN A 237 16.18 -9.44 17.44
C ASN A 237 14.72 -9.79 17.71
N LEU A 238 13.83 -9.57 16.75
CA LEU A 238 12.44 -10.02 16.79
C LEU A 238 12.31 -11.51 16.39
N GLY A 239 13.40 -12.17 15.95
CA GLY A 239 13.43 -13.54 15.46
C GLY A 239 12.80 -13.69 14.07
N VAL A 240 12.86 -12.65 13.25
CA VAL A 240 12.56 -12.71 11.83
C VAL A 240 13.79 -13.23 11.08
N GLU A 241 13.58 -14.21 10.22
CA GLU A 241 14.61 -14.74 9.34
C GLU A 241 14.67 -13.89 8.06
N VAL A 242 15.83 -13.34 7.76
CA VAL A 242 16.03 -12.48 6.57
C VAL A 242 16.91 -13.23 5.57
N HIS A 243 16.33 -13.54 4.40
CA HIS A 243 16.98 -14.22 3.30
C HIS A 243 17.12 -13.27 2.12
N THR A 244 18.25 -12.59 2.02
CA THR A 244 18.62 -11.73 0.89
C THR A 244 19.28 -12.52 -0.23
N GLY A 245 19.34 -11.98 -1.47
CA GLY A 245 19.83 -12.71 -2.64
C GLY A 245 18.96 -13.93 -2.97
N THR A 246 17.70 -13.96 -2.52
CA THR A 246 16.80 -15.10 -2.65
C THR A 246 15.71 -14.79 -3.68
N HIS A 247 15.81 -15.44 -4.84
CA HIS A 247 14.80 -15.33 -5.88
C HIS A 247 13.64 -16.28 -5.61
N VAL A 248 12.41 -15.77 -5.71
CA VAL A 248 11.20 -16.58 -5.64
C VAL A 248 10.87 -17.08 -7.04
N ASP A 249 10.96 -18.39 -7.22
CA ASP A 249 10.75 -19.07 -8.50
C ASP A 249 9.26 -19.33 -8.74
N ASN A 250 8.54 -19.75 -7.68
CA ASN A 250 7.12 -20.06 -7.75
C ASN A 250 6.40 -19.89 -6.41
N VAL A 251 5.08 -19.69 -6.46
CA VAL A 251 4.19 -19.63 -5.30
C VAL A 251 3.02 -20.56 -5.54
N GLY A 252 2.84 -21.52 -4.65
CA GLY A 252 1.72 -22.46 -4.69
C GLY A 252 0.87 -22.43 -3.42
N PRO A 253 -0.24 -23.19 -3.41
CA PRO A 253 -1.08 -23.30 -2.24
C PRO A 253 -0.32 -23.96 -1.08
N GLY A 254 -0.01 -23.17 -0.04
CA GLY A 254 0.70 -23.65 1.16
C GLY A 254 2.22 -23.76 1.01
N TRP A 255 2.84 -23.18 -0.03
CA TRP A 255 4.30 -23.26 -0.22
C TRP A 255 4.83 -22.14 -1.13
N VAL A 256 6.13 -21.90 -1.00
CA VAL A 256 6.93 -21.04 -1.89
C VAL A 256 8.15 -21.82 -2.34
N GLU A 257 8.52 -21.72 -3.61
CA GLU A 257 9.80 -22.19 -4.13
C GLU A 257 10.74 -21.00 -4.30
N ALA A 258 11.92 -21.09 -3.70
CA ALA A 258 12.92 -20.04 -3.72
C ALA A 258 14.32 -20.64 -3.89
N ASN A 259 15.07 -20.15 -4.90
CA ASN A 259 16.37 -20.69 -5.32
C ASN A 259 16.33 -22.23 -5.45
N GLY A 260 15.26 -22.78 -6.06
CA GLY A 260 15.05 -24.20 -6.26
C GLY A 260 14.70 -25.01 -4.99
N ASN A 261 14.51 -24.36 -3.84
CA ASN A 261 14.11 -25.02 -2.60
C ASN A 261 12.66 -24.72 -2.26
N ARG A 262 11.89 -25.74 -1.93
CA ARG A 262 10.51 -25.60 -1.48
C ARG A 262 10.45 -25.31 0.02
N ILE A 263 9.70 -24.27 0.37
CA ILE A 263 9.43 -23.83 1.75
C ILE A 263 7.93 -23.97 1.99
N GLU A 264 7.53 -24.82 2.91
CA GLU A 264 6.15 -24.90 3.39
C GLU A 264 5.76 -23.60 4.09
N ALA A 265 4.58 -23.07 3.77
CA ALA A 265 4.14 -21.78 4.29
C ALA A 265 2.64 -21.81 4.64
N ALA A 266 2.33 -21.49 5.89
CA ALA A 266 0.93 -21.30 6.31
C ALA A 266 0.32 -20.07 5.64
N VAL A 267 1.11 -19.00 5.48
CA VAL A 267 0.69 -17.76 4.80
C VAL A 267 1.85 -17.20 3.98
N VAL A 268 1.59 -16.85 2.74
CA VAL A 268 2.50 -16.10 1.87
C VAL A 268 1.96 -14.71 1.64
N LEU A 269 2.80 -13.67 1.78
CA LEU A 269 2.46 -12.26 1.59
C LEU A 269 3.36 -11.64 0.52
N TRP A 270 2.77 -10.80 -0.33
CA TRP A 270 3.47 -10.14 -1.42
C TRP A 270 3.81 -8.68 -1.09
N ALA A 271 5.09 -8.35 -1.01
CA ALA A 271 5.62 -7.01 -0.81
C ALA A 271 6.73 -6.62 -1.83
N ALA A 272 6.91 -7.43 -2.90
CA ALA A 272 8.07 -7.34 -3.79
C ALA A 272 7.90 -6.35 -4.95
N GLY A 273 6.72 -5.86 -5.25
CA GLY A 273 6.58 -4.98 -6.40
C GLY A 273 5.26 -4.28 -6.53
N VAL A 274 5.32 -3.11 -7.16
CA VAL A 274 4.17 -2.30 -7.56
C VAL A 274 4.30 -1.88 -9.02
N GLN A 275 3.17 -1.73 -9.68
CA GLN A 275 3.04 -1.20 -11.04
C GLN A 275 2.02 -0.08 -11.06
N ALA A 276 2.13 0.79 -12.04
CA ALA A 276 1.20 1.89 -12.23
C ALA A 276 -0.23 1.40 -12.50
N SER A 277 -1.21 2.23 -12.15
CA SER A 277 -2.60 2.01 -12.53
C SER A 277 -2.76 1.89 -14.05
N PRO A 278 -3.58 0.96 -14.56
CA PRO A 278 -3.78 0.78 -16.01
C PRO A 278 -4.33 2.02 -16.73
N LEU A 279 -4.96 2.94 -16.01
CA LEU A 279 -5.48 4.21 -16.56
C LEU A 279 -4.40 5.06 -17.22
N GLY A 280 -3.14 4.99 -16.77
CA GLY A 280 -2.03 5.72 -17.40
C GLY A 280 -1.83 5.38 -18.87
N LYS A 281 -2.03 4.11 -19.25
CA LYS A 281 -1.89 3.64 -20.65
C LYS A 281 -3.00 4.18 -21.55
N MET A 282 -4.17 4.53 -20.99
CA MET A 282 -5.30 5.06 -21.77
C MET A 282 -5.06 6.49 -22.27
N LEU A 283 -4.05 7.18 -21.75
CA LEU A 283 -3.67 8.52 -22.21
C LEU A 283 -2.94 8.49 -23.58
N GLY A 284 -2.47 7.31 -24.03
CA GLY A 284 -1.67 7.19 -25.25
C GLY A 284 -0.29 7.86 -25.16
N SER A 285 0.15 8.23 -23.97
CA SER A 285 1.43 8.91 -23.70
C SER A 285 2.53 7.90 -23.34
N PRO A 286 3.82 8.28 -23.49
CA PRO A 286 4.94 7.43 -23.10
C PRO A 286 4.86 7.02 -21.63
N VAL A 287 5.21 5.75 -21.35
CA VAL A 287 5.28 5.18 -20.01
C VAL A 287 6.63 4.51 -19.74
N ASP A 288 7.03 4.43 -18.49
CA ASP A 288 8.21 3.70 -18.06
C ASP A 288 7.95 2.17 -17.98
N LYS A 289 8.97 1.40 -17.57
CA LYS A 289 8.90 -0.07 -17.43
C LYS A 289 7.84 -0.54 -16.42
N ARG A 290 7.47 0.30 -15.43
CA ARG A 290 6.44 0.02 -14.44
C ARG A 290 5.05 0.48 -14.89
N GLY A 291 4.96 1.11 -16.09
CA GLY A 291 3.73 1.68 -16.62
C GLY A 291 3.40 3.07 -16.09
N CYS A 292 4.33 3.74 -15.39
CA CYS A 292 4.15 5.12 -14.93
C CYS A 292 4.26 6.07 -16.13
N VAL A 293 3.36 7.05 -16.19
CA VAL A 293 3.31 8.03 -17.28
C VAL A 293 4.45 9.03 -17.13
N ILE A 294 5.23 9.19 -18.18
CA ILE A 294 6.33 10.17 -18.20
C ILE A 294 5.72 11.57 -18.27
N VAL A 295 6.10 12.43 -17.33
CA VAL A 295 5.60 13.80 -17.21
C VAL A 295 6.74 14.82 -17.18
N ASP A 296 6.44 16.05 -17.63
CA ASP A 296 7.33 17.20 -17.56
C ASP A 296 7.28 17.90 -16.18
N SER A 297 7.97 19.03 -16.05
CA SER A 297 7.98 19.85 -14.83
C SER A 297 6.62 20.50 -14.49
N ASN A 298 5.66 20.47 -15.41
CA ASN A 298 4.28 20.89 -15.17
C ASN A 298 3.38 19.70 -14.80
N LEU A 299 3.97 18.52 -14.57
CA LEU A 299 3.25 17.27 -14.30
C LEU A 299 2.29 16.87 -15.43
N ASN A 300 2.59 17.29 -16.67
CA ASN A 300 1.81 16.98 -17.87
C ASN A 300 2.52 15.89 -18.69
N PRO A 301 1.75 14.94 -19.24
CA PRO A 301 2.27 14.10 -20.33
C PRO A 301 2.57 14.96 -21.56
N PRO A 302 3.55 14.58 -22.41
CA PRO A 302 3.87 15.32 -23.61
C PRO A 302 2.66 15.57 -24.52
N GLY A 303 2.44 16.83 -24.91
CA GLY A 303 1.36 17.22 -25.81
C GLY A 303 -0.03 17.32 -25.20
N LEU A 304 -0.20 17.11 -23.89
CA LEU A 304 -1.49 17.11 -23.18
C LEU A 304 -1.50 18.14 -22.03
N PRO A 305 -1.50 19.44 -22.32
CA PRO A 305 -1.36 20.47 -21.29
C PRO A 305 -2.55 20.58 -20.32
N GLU A 306 -3.72 20.01 -20.66
CA GLU A 306 -4.91 19.94 -19.80
C GLU A 306 -4.96 18.68 -18.94
N VAL A 307 -4.05 17.73 -19.15
CA VAL A 307 -3.97 16.46 -18.41
C VAL A 307 -2.79 16.53 -17.44
N PHE A 308 -3.07 16.35 -16.16
CA PHE A 308 -2.06 16.24 -15.13
C PHE A 308 -2.00 14.79 -14.63
N VAL A 309 -0.80 14.25 -14.45
CA VAL A 309 -0.60 12.94 -13.85
C VAL A 309 0.28 13.09 -12.62
N ILE A 310 -0.19 12.58 -11.47
CA ILE A 310 0.46 12.82 -10.17
C ILE A 310 0.53 11.55 -9.30
N GLY A 311 1.42 11.58 -8.31
CA GLY A 311 1.64 10.47 -7.36
C GLY A 311 2.31 9.27 -8.03
N ASP A 312 2.04 8.06 -7.52
CA ASP A 312 2.72 6.82 -7.95
C ASP A 312 2.50 6.49 -9.44
N LEU A 313 1.51 7.10 -10.09
CA LEU A 313 1.26 6.96 -11.52
C LEU A 313 2.22 7.78 -12.38
N ALA A 314 2.81 8.86 -11.83
CA ALA A 314 3.70 9.74 -12.55
C ALA A 314 5.15 9.24 -12.51
N HIS A 315 5.82 9.27 -13.66
CA HIS A 315 7.28 9.19 -13.74
C HIS A 315 7.82 10.62 -13.94
N PHE A 316 8.25 11.22 -12.86
CA PHE A 316 8.85 12.54 -12.85
C PHE A 316 10.32 12.43 -12.44
N GLU A 317 11.20 13.04 -13.22
CA GLU A 317 12.63 13.10 -12.93
C GLU A 317 13.06 14.53 -12.58
N GLU A 318 13.85 14.65 -11.53
CA GLU A 318 14.48 15.89 -11.12
C GLU A 318 15.96 15.65 -10.87
N ASN A 319 16.81 16.49 -11.49
CA ASN A 319 18.28 16.38 -11.39
C ASN A 319 18.83 14.99 -11.78
N GLY A 320 18.20 14.31 -12.75
CA GLY A 320 18.59 12.97 -13.21
C GLY A 320 18.19 11.83 -12.27
N HIS A 321 17.35 12.11 -11.27
CA HIS A 321 16.81 11.10 -10.36
C HIS A 321 15.29 11.05 -10.43
N GLN A 322 14.75 9.83 -10.50
CA GLN A 322 13.30 9.63 -10.43
C GLN A 322 12.79 9.95 -9.03
N VAL A 323 11.77 10.81 -8.94
CA VAL A 323 11.05 11.08 -7.69
C VAL A 323 10.29 9.82 -7.27
N PRO A 324 10.41 9.38 -6.00
CA PRO A 324 9.84 8.11 -5.56
C PRO A 324 8.30 8.13 -5.56
N GLY A 325 7.67 6.98 -5.84
CA GLY A 325 6.22 6.80 -5.76
C GLY A 325 5.78 6.51 -4.31
N VAL A 326 5.78 7.56 -3.48
CA VAL A 326 5.35 7.50 -2.07
C VAL A 326 4.42 8.66 -1.73
N ALA A 327 3.86 8.67 -0.52
CA ALA A 327 2.86 9.65 -0.11
C ALA A 327 3.35 11.12 -0.19
N GLN A 328 4.61 11.40 0.16
CA GLN A 328 5.13 12.76 0.20
C GLN A 328 5.15 13.47 -1.17
N PRO A 329 5.77 12.91 -2.23
CA PRO A 329 5.68 13.50 -3.57
C PRO A 329 4.24 13.61 -4.07
N ALA A 330 3.40 12.59 -3.82
CA ALA A 330 2.01 12.61 -4.23
C ALA A 330 1.25 13.81 -3.62
N MET A 331 1.43 14.10 -2.33
CA MET A 331 0.85 15.28 -1.67
C MET A 331 1.37 16.59 -2.26
N GLN A 332 2.69 16.69 -2.45
CA GLN A 332 3.32 17.91 -3.00
C GLN A 332 2.90 18.17 -4.45
N MET A 333 2.84 17.12 -5.29
CA MET A 333 2.31 17.22 -6.65
C MET A 333 0.84 17.69 -6.63
N GLY A 334 0.02 17.12 -5.74
CA GLY A 334 -1.37 17.52 -5.56
C GLY A 334 -1.52 18.99 -5.17
N ASP A 335 -0.75 19.47 -4.19
CA ASP A 335 -0.74 20.88 -3.78
C ASP A 335 -0.28 21.79 -4.93
N HIS A 336 0.63 21.32 -5.77
CA HIS A 336 1.16 22.09 -6.91
C HIS A 336 0.13 22.26 -8.04
N ILE A 337 -0.81 21.33 -8.23
CA ILE A 337 -1.92 21.46 -9.21
C ILE A 337 -2.69 22.76 -9.00
N GLY A 338 -2.95 23.14 -7.75
CA GLY A 338 -3.61 24.41 -7.45
C GLY A 338 -2.87 25.64 -7.97
N LYS A 339 -1.53 25.63 -7.90
CA LYS A 339 -0.68 26.71 -8.42
C LYS A 339 -0.72 26.78 -9.95
N MET A 340 -0.67 25.62 -10.62
CA MET A 340 -0.67 25.56 -12.08
C MET A 340 -2.00 25.99 -12.68
N ILE A 341 -3.13 25.47 -12.17
CA ILE A 341 -4.45 25.87 -12.65
C ILE A 341 -4.74 27.34 -12.31
N SER A 342 -4.28 27.82 -11.14
CA SER A 342 -4.36 29.25 -10.82
C SER A 342 -3.56 30.12 -11.80
N ALA A 343 -2.37 29.67 -12.22
CA ALA A 343 -1.58 30.38 -13.22
C ALA A 343 -2.31 30.47 -14.57
N ASP A 344 -2.91 29.38 -15.03
CA ASP A 344 -3.69 29.34 -16.28
C ASP A 344 -4.90 30.29 -16.23
N ILE A 345 -5.68 30.26 -15.15
CA ILE A 345 -6.84 31.16 -14.96
C ILE A 345 -6.39 32.63 -15.03
N ASN A 346 -5.24 32.94 -14.46
CA ASN A 346 -4.67 34.28 -14.44
C ASN A 346 -3.79 34.58 -15.68
N ARG A 347 -3.74 33.70 -16.68
CA ARG A 347 -2.92 33.81 -17.91
C ARG A 347 -1.44 34.08 -17.60
N LYS A 348 -0.91 33.42 -16.57
CA LYS A 348 0.51 33.48 -16.15
C LYS A 348 1.20 32.17 -16.53
N PRO A 349 2.53 32.17 -16.70
CA PRO A 349 3.31 30.94 -16.85
C PRO A 349 3.10 30.01 -15.65
N ARG A 350 2.98 28.73 -15.91
CA ARG A 350 2.93 27.71 -14.85
C ARG A 350 4.26 27.63 -14.13
N PRO A 351 4.30 27.63 -12.80
CA PRO A 351 5.53 27.39 -12.05
C PRO A 351 5.94 25.92 -12.20
N PRO A 352 7.23 25.58 -12.41
CA PRO A 352 7.67 24.20 -12.45
C PRO A 352 7.50 23.53 -11.08
N PHE A 353 7.23 22.23 -11.08
CA PHE A 353 7.21 21.41 -9.86
C PHE A 353 8.66 21.10 -9.43
N HIS A 354 8.89 21.20 -8.13
CA HIS A 354 10.11 20.76 -7.47
C HIS A 354 9.75 19.89 -6.28
N TYR A 355 10.40 18.72 -6.16
CA TYR A 355 10.18 17.82 -5.03
C TYR A 355 11.10 18.23 -3.85
N PHE A 356 10.49 18.35 -2.69
CA PHE A 356 11.20 18.59 -1.45
C PHE A 356 11.22 17.30 -0.61
N ASP A 357 12.39 16.62 -0.62
CA ASP A 357 12.60 15.40 0.16
C ASP A 357 12.67 15.72 1.66
N LYS A 358 11.85 15.08 2.47
CA LYS A 358 11.86 15.18 3.94
C LYS A 358 12.50 13.96 4.59
N GLY A 359 12.83 12.94 3.79
CA GLY A 359 13.39 11.68 4.22
C GLY A 359 12.37 10.53 4.26
N ASP A 360 12.86 9.36 4.64
CA ASP A 360 12.14 8.09 4.65
C ASP A 360 12.20 7.44 6.03
N MET A 361 11.18 6.66 6.38
CA MET A 361 11.15 5.91 7.63
C MET A 361 10.36 4.61 7.51
N ALA A 362 10.79 3.59 8.26
CA ALA A 362 10.10 2.31 8.37
C ALA A 362 10.16 1.80 9.82
N THR A 363 9.05 1.24 10.31
CA THR A 363 9.02 0.61 11.63
C THR A 363 9.44 -0.85 11.56
N ILE A 364 10.04 -1.32 12.64
CA ILE A 364 10.47 -2.72 12.81
C ILE A 364 9.89 -3.19 14.14
N GLY A 365 8.68 -3.75 14.06
CA GLY A 365 7.92 -4.13 15.25
C GLY A 365 7.48 -2.95 16.09
N ARG A 366 7.29 -3.20 17.38
CA ARG A 366 6.54 -2.37 18.31
C ARG A 366 7.26 -1.11 18.79
N VAL A 367 8.59 -1.13 18.91
CA VAL A 367 9.38 -0.09 19.62
C VAL A 367 10.62 0.35 18.85
N ALA A 368 10.78 -0.10 17.62
CA ALA A 368 11.94 0.20 16.83
C ALA A 368 11.55 0.68 15.43
N ALA A 369 12.40 1.51 14.84
CA ALA A 369 12.28 2.00 13.49
C ALA A 369 13.67 2.36 12.95
N VAL A 370 13.74 2.63 11.65
CA VAL A 370 14.83 3.35 11.02
C VAL A 370 14.25 4.58 10.31
N ALA A 371 14.97 5.68 10.36
CA ALA A 371 14.56 6.91 9.69
C ALA A 371 15.77 7.64 9.13
N LYS A 372 15.70 7.95 7.82
CA LYS A 372 16.54 8.93 7.15
C LYS A 372 15.77 10.25 7.23
N VAL A 373 16.28 11.22 7.95
CA VAL A 373 15.70 12.56 8.07
C VAL A 373 16.53 13.51 7.20
N GLU A 374 15.88 14.16 6.22
CA GLU A 374 16.53 15.14 5.34
C GLU A 374 16.20 16.57 5.75
N TRP A 375 15.10 16.79 6.42
CA TRP A 375 14.68 18.10 6.92
C TRP A 375 14.00 17.97 8.30
N PRO A 376 14.24 18.88 9.26
CA PRO A 376 15.03 20.13 9.20
C PRO A 376 16.54 19.95 9.39
N PHE A 377 17.00 18.74 9.66
CA PHE A 377 18.41 18.41 9.85
C PHE A 377 18.70 17.04 9.24
N HIS A 378 19.88 16.86 8.67
CA HIS A 378 20.29 15.56 8.11
C HIS A 378 20.69 14.62 9.23
N ALA A 379 19.94 13.51 9.40
CA ALA A 379 20.23 12.51 10.43
C ALA A 379 19.76 11.11 10.06
N HIS A 380 20.51 10.11 10.47
CA HIS A 380 20.13 8.70 10.45
C HIS A 380 19.73 8.25 11.86
N LEU A 381 18.44 8.13 12.10
CA LEU A 381 17.89 7.66 13.38
C LEU A 381 17.59 6.16 13.33
N SER A 382 17.73 5.47 14.46
CA SER A 382 17.37 4.05 14.56
C SER A 382 16.89 3.70 15.97
N GLY A 383 16.15 2.59 16.10
CA GLY A 383 15.58 2.13 17.37
C GLY A 383 14.48 3.03 17.88
N PHE A 384 14.44 3.25 19.20
CA PHE A 384 13.39 3.99 19.89
C PHE A 384 13.28 5.47 19.45
N PRO A 385 14.37 6.25 19.26
CA PRO A 385 14.27 7.64 18.76
C PRO A 385 13.63 7.72 17.37
N ALA A 386 13.98 6.81 16.45
CA ALA A 386 13.37 6.73 15.13
C ALA A 386 11.87 6.38 15.23
N TRP A 387 11.50 5.50 16.16
CA TRP A 387 10.12 5.10 16.41
C TRP A 387 9.26 6.26 16.91
N ILE A 388 9.77 7.07 17.87
CA ILE A 388 9.08 8.29 18.34
C ILE A 388 8.88 9.28 17.19
N THR A 389 9.92 9.48 16.36
CA THR A 389 9.83 10.35 15.17
C THR A 389 8.78 9.83 14.20
N TRP A 390 8.74 8.52 13.97
CA TRP A 390 7.74 7.87 13.13
C TRP A 390 6.31 8.12 13.66
N ILE A 391 6.07 7.93 14.97
CA ILE A 391 4.76 8.23 15.61
C ILE A 391 4.36 9.68 15.35
N ALA A 392 5.24 10.63 15.63
CA ALA A 392 4.93 12.05 15.50
C ALA A 392 4.55 12.43 14.08
N VAL A 393 5.32 11.96 13.08
CA VAL A 393 5.05 12.20 11.66
C VAL A 393 3.73 11.58 11.23
N HIS A 394 3.48 10.32 11.57
CA HIS A 394 2.28 9.61 11.12
C HIS A 394 0.99 10.16 11.75
N ILE A 395 1.02 10.53 13.03
CA ILE A 395 -0.11 11.21 13.68
C ILE A 395 -0.35 12.60 13.08
N PHE A 396 0.71 13.34 12.75
CA PHE A 396 0.56 14.66 12.13
C PHE A 396 -0.16 14.59 10.78
N PHE A 397 0.22 13.63 9.92
CA PHE A 397 -0.37 13.48 8.59
C PHE A 397 -1.68 12.69 8.57
N LEU A 398 -2.02 11.95 9.63
CA LEU A 398 -3.29 11.21 9.70
C LEU A 398 -4.48 12.18 9.64
N ILE A 399 -5.42 11.90 8.75
CA ILE A 399 -6.58 12.76 8.53
C ILE A 399 -7.62 12.60 9.65
N GLY A 400 -8.12 13.74 10.15
CA GLY A 400 -9.19 13.81 11.14
C GLY A 400 -8.68 13.81 12.58
N PHE A 401 -9.12 14.80 13.35
CA PHE A 401 -8.75 14.94 14.76
C PHE A 401 -9.15 13.71 15.61
N ARG A 402 -10.38 13.20 15.37
CA ARG A 402 -10.88 12.00 16.05
C ARG A 402 -9.97 10.79 15.80
N ASN A 403 -9.54 10.57 14.55
CA ASN A 403 -8.71 9.43 14.19
C ASN A 403 -7.31 9.56 14.83
N ARG A 404 -6.73 10.77 14.86
CA ARG A 404 -5.45 11.03 15.55
C ARG A 404 -5.52 10.66 17.03
N LEU A 405 -6.57 11.09 17.71
CA LEU A 405 -6.75 10.80 19.13
C LEU A 405 -7.01 9.30 19.37
N ALA A 406 -7.84 8.67 18.54
CA ALA A 406 -8.15 7.25 18.63
C ALA A 406 -6.90 6.39 18.44
N VAL A 407 -6.13 6.65 17.36
CA VAL A 407 -4.89 5.90 17.07
C VAL A 407 -3.86 6.10 18.19
N LEU A 408 -3.67 7.33 18.67
CA LEU A 408 -2.72 7.62 19.74
C LEU A 408 -3.10 6.92 21.04
N SER A 409 -4.38 6.93 21.40
CA SER A 409 -4.88 6.25 22.61
C SER A 409 -4.76 4.72 22.49
N GLN A 410 -5.04 4.15 21.32
CA GLN A 410 -4.87 2.72 21.07
C GLN A 410 -3.40 2.30 21.13
N TRP A 411 -2.48 3.05 20.53
CA TRP A 411 -1.05 2.76 20.62
C TRP A 411 -0.56 2.82 22.07
N MET A 412 -0.98 3.84 22.84
CA MET A 412 -0.64 3.97 24.26
C MET A 412 -1.19 2.79 25.06
N TRP A 413 -2.46 2.43 24.87
CA TRP A 413 -3.09 1.29 25.55
C TRP A 413 -2.35 -0.01 25.23
N GLN A 414 -2.13 -0.31 23.95
CA GLN A 414 -1.43 -1.52 23.54
C GLN A 414 0.03 -1.58 24.01
N TYR A 415 0.67 -0.42 24.13
CA TYR A 415 2.02 -0.33 24.65
C TYR A 415 2.11 -0.83 26.11
N PHE A 416 1.14 -0.52 26.95
CA PHE A 416 1.15 -0.91 28.37
C PHE A 416 0.47 -2.25 28.65
N THR A 417 -0.56 -2.62 27.90
CA THR A 417 -1.39 -3.80 28.21
C THR A 417 -1.05 -5.06 27.41
N PHE A 418 -0.28 -4.96 26.33
CA PHE A 418 0.00 -6.07 25.42
C PHE A 418 -1.28 -6.72 24.86
N THR A 419 -2.33 -5.94 24.63
CA THR A 419 -3.60 -6.41 24.07
C THR A 419 -3.87 -5.77 22.71
N ARG A 420 -4.33 -6.57 21.74
CA ARG A 420 -4.82 -6.09 20.44
C ARG A 420 -6.30 -6.45 20.32
N SER A 421 -7.17 -5.44 20.24
CA SER A 421 -8.62 -5.63 20.20
C SER A 421 -9.20 -5.95 18.83
N ALA A 422 -8.49 -5.64 17.75
CA ALA A 422 -8.97 -5.80 16.38
C ALA A 422 -8.70 -7.19 15.77
N ARG A 423 -8.49 -8.23 16.59
CA ARG A 423 -8.23 -9.62 16.16
C ARG A 423 -9.51 -10.34 15.75
N LEU A 424 -10.19 -9.83 14.75
CA LEU A 424 -11.41 -10.41 14.22
C LEU A 424 -11.11 -11.11 12.88
N ILE A 425 -11.56 -12.36 12.77
CA ILE A 425 -11.59 -13.12 11.52
C ILE A 425 -12.93 -12.86 10.88
N THR A 426 -12.94 -12.25 9.70
CA THR A 426 -14.15 -11.95 8.93
C THR A 426 -13.99 -12.46 7.51
N GLY A 427 -15.09 -12.95 6.90
CA GLY A 427 -15.08 -13.47 5.54
C GLY A 427 -14.92 -14.99 5.45
N ASP A 428 -14.23 -15.47 4.43
CA ASP A 428 -14.03 -16.92 4.18
C ASP A 428 -13.17 -17.56 5.28
N GLN A 429 -13.56 -18.80 5.68
CA GLN A 429 -12.82 -19.58 6.68
C GLN A 429 -11.83 -20.58 6.06
N ARG A 430 -11.56 -20.48 4.76
CA ARG A 430 -10.59 -21.32 4.06
C ARG A 430 -9.23 -20.61 3.95
N LEU A 431 -8.16 -21.37 4.13
CA LEU A 431 -6.79 -20.91 3.93
C LEU A 431 -6.17 -21.68 2.76
N PRO A 432 -5.73 -21.00 1.68
CA PRO A 432 -5.17 -21.68 0.51
C PRO A 432 -4.02 -22.63 0.89
N GLY A 433 -4.14 -23.88 0.48
CA GLY A 433 -3.14 -24.93 0.73
C GLY A 433 -3.22 -25.61 2.09
N TRP A 434 -4.04 -25.15 3.03
CA TRP A 434 -4.20 -25.81 4.32
C TRP A 434 -4.76 -27.24 4.18
N GLU A 435 -5.68 -27.42 3.24
CA GLU A 435 -6.31 -28.70 2.93
C GLU A 435 -5.31 -29.77 2.47
N ASN A 436 -4.21 -29.35 1.82
CA ASN A 436 -3.14 -30.25 1.39
C ASN A 436 -2.41 -30.90 2.58
N HIS A 437 -2.43 -30.25 3.72
CA HIS A 437 -1.78 -30.74 4.95
C HIS A 437 -2.70 -31.64 5.79
N LEU A 438 -4.02 -31.64 5.56
CA LEU A 438 -4.94 -32.52 6.28
C LEU A 438 -4.67 -33.99 6.01
N ASN A 439 -4.08 -34.32 4.86
CA ASN A 439 -3.81 -35.70 4.40
C ASN A 439 -2.33 -36.11 4.54
N THR A 440 -1.47 -35.30 5.12
CA THR A 440 0.00 -35.54 5.19
C THR A 440 0.54 -35.67 6.60
N GLY A 441 -0.33 -35.88 7.60
CA GLY A 441 0.08 -36.12 8.98
C GLY A 441 0.88 -37.41 9.17
N PRO A 442 1.74 -37.48 10.20
CA PRO A 442 2.62 -38.65 10.43
C PRO A 442 1.88 -39.98 10.50
N ASN A 443 0.60 -39.98 10.88
CA ASN A 443 -0.23 -41.18 10.90
C ASN A 443 -0.69 -41.68 9.51
N VAL A 444 -0.80 -40.74 8.51
CA VAL A 444 -1.21 -41.11 7.14
C VAL A 444 -0.08 -41.75 6.36
N GLU A 445 1.19 -41.38 6.61
CA GLU A 445 2.36 -42.02 6.03
C GLU A 445 2.55 -43.45 6.61
N GLU A 446 2.28 -43.66 7.90
CA GLU A 446 2.32 -44.99 8.49
C GLU A 446 1.18 -45.90 8.01
N GLU A 447 -0.05 -45.35 7.83
CA GLU A 447 -1.16 -46.14 7.27
C GLU A 447 -0.95 -46.50 5.80
N ASN A 448 -0.46 -45.55 4.99
CA ASN A 448 -0.11 -45.84 3.60
C ASN A 448 1.04 -46.82 3.46
N THR A 449 2.02 -46.78 4.37
CA THR A 449 3.14 -47.75 4.41
C THR A 449 2.66 -49.13 4.86
N ARG A 450 1.73 -49.20 5.83
CA ARG A 450 1.08 -50.46 6.27
C ARG A 450 0.15 -51.03 5.20
N ALA A 451 -0.63 -50.21 4.53
CA ALA A 451 -1.51 -50.64 3.45
C ALA A 451 -0.71 -51.19 2.25
N THR A 452 0.41 -50.58 1.91
CA THR A 452 1.32 -51.04 0.84
C THR A 452 2.08 -52.31 1.23
N ALA A 453 2.33 -52.55 2.52
CA ALA A 453 2.96 -53.77 3.02
C ALA A 453 1.98 -54.97 3.14
N GLN A 454 0.69 -54.72 3.22
CA GLN A 454 -0.36 -55.77 3.22
C GLN A 454 -0.79 -56.24 1.83
N VAL A 455 -0.39 -55.55 0.76
CA VAL A 455 -0.68 -55.93 -0.62
C VAL A 455 0.50 -56.63 -1.32
N ARG A 456 1.58 -56.88 -0.60
CA ARG A 456 2.69 -57.75 -1.01
C ARG A 456 2.70 -59.04 -0.17
#